data_4512242b4960aa1c972982b407564034
#
_entry.id   4512242b4960aa1c972982b407564034
#
_cell.length_a   1.000
_cell.length_b   1.000
_cell.length_c   1.000
_cell.angle_alpha   90.00
_cell.angle_beta   90.00
_cell.angle_gamma   90.00
#
_symmetry.space_group_name_H-M   'P 1'
#
loop_
_entity.id
_entity.type
_entity.pdbx_description
1 polymer ?
#
loop_
_entity_poly.entity_id
_entity_poly.type
_entity_poly.pdbx_seq_one_letter_code
_entity_poly.pdbx_strand_id
1 'polypeptide(L)' 'MPIIHVELVEGRTKEQKKQLGEAITKAAVDIVNVPADAVKLIFVDMKKDDYMEGGI' A
#
# COMPACT_ATOMS: atom_id res chain seq x y z
N MET A 1 -2.93 -5.16 14.14
CA MET A 1 -3.90 -4.34 13.43
C MET A 1 -3.41 -2.92 13.48
N PRO A 2 -3.29 -2.16 12.36
CA PRO A 2 -4.21 -2.16 11.22
C PRO A 2 -3.79 -3.07 10.06
N ILE A 3 -4.72 -3.28 9.13
CA ILE A 3 -4.48 -3.93 7.86
C ILE A 3 -4.75 -2.88 6.77
N ILE A 4 -3.76 -2.65 5.91
CA ILE A 4 -3.82 -1.61 4.90
C ILE A 4 -3.59 -2.24 3.53
N HIS A 5 -4.53 -2.02 2.63
CA HIS A 5 -4.41 -2.48 1.26
C HIS A 5 -4.02 -1.31 0.36
N VAL A 6 -2.98 -1.49 -0.43
CA VAL A 6 -2.52 -0.48 -1.38
C VAL A 6 -2.65 -1.08 -2.77
N GLU A 7 -3.58 -0.56 -3.55
CA GLU A 7 -3.79 -1.01 -4.91
C GLU A 7 -3.09 -0.05 -5.86
N LEU A 8 -2.24 -0.58 -6.71
CA LEU A 8 -1.44 0.21 -7.65
C LEU A 8 -1.58 -0.37 -9.04
N VAL A 9 -1.61 0.50 -10.04
CA VAL A 9 -1.45 0.05 -11.42
C VAL A 9 -0.02 -0.44 -11.58
N GLU A 10 0.17 -1.57 -12.26
CA GLU A 10 1.48 -2.19 -12.43
C GLU A 10 2.50 -1.23 -13.02
N GLY A 11 3.77 -1.49 -12.78
CA GLY A 11 4.85 -0.67 -13.29
C GLY A 11 5.71 -0.06 -12.19
N ARG A 12 5.30 -0.15 -10.93
CA ARG A 12 6.13 0.33 -9.81
C ARG A 12 7.19 -0.70 -9.50
N THR A 13 8.40 -0.23 -9.20
CA THR A 13 9.50 -1.13 -8.87
C THR A 13 9.31 -1.71 -7.46
N LYS A 14 10.00 -2.81 -7.21
CA LYS A 14 10.02 -3.43 -5.89
C LYS A 14 10.54 -2.45 -4.84
N GLU A 15 11.55 -1.65 -5.20
CA GLU A 15 12.12 -0.66 -4.31
C GLU A 15 11.13 0.46 -3.98
N GLN A 16 10.37 0.90 -4.97
CA GLN A 16 9.34 1.92 -4.74
C GLN A 16 8.26 1.42 -3.78
N LYS A 17 7.82 0.18 -3.95
CA LYS A 17 6.82 -0.42 -3.05
C LYS A 17 7.37 -0.53 -1.64
N LYS A 18 8.63 -0.92 -1.51
CA LYS A 18 9.28 -1.04 -0.20
C LYS A 18 9.33 0.31 0.51
N GLN A 19 9.75 1.36 -0.20
CA GLN A 19 9.81 2.70 0.37
C GLN A 19 8.43 3.20 0.78
N LEU A 20 7.44 2.97 -0.07
CA LEU A 20 6.06 3.36 0.23
C LEU A 20 5.55 2.61 1.47
N GLY A 21 5.82 1.31 1.53
CA GLY A 21 5.40 0.49 2.68
C GLY A 21 6.04 0.96 3.97
N GLU A 22 7.33 1.31 3.93
CA GLU A 22 8.02 1.84 5.11
C GLU A 22 7.41 3.16 5.57
N ALA A 23 7.10 4.05 4.65
CA ALA A 23 6.50 5.35 4.97
C ALA A 23 5.10 5.19 5.56
N ILE A 24 4.29 4.32 4.97
CA ILE A 24 2.93 4.06 5.47
C ILE A 24 2.98 3.44 6.87
N THR A 25 3.88 2.48 7.07
CA THR A 25 4.05 1.84 8.37
C THR A 25 4.44 2.86 9.44
N LYS A 26 5.39 3.74 9.11
CA LYS A 26 5.82 4.78 10.04
C LYS A 26 4.66 5.70 10.40
N ALA A 27 3.88 6.11 9.43
CA ALA A 27 2.72 6.96 9.68
C ALA A 27 1.70 6.27 10.59
N ALA A 28 1.43 4.99 10.33
CA ALA A 28 0.50 4.23 11.15
C ALA A 28 1.01 4.11 12.60
N VAL A 29 2.29 3.82 12.77
CA VAL A 29 2.89 3.72 14.10
C VAL A 29 2.76 5.05 14.84
N ASP A 30 3.10 6.14 14.17
CA ASP A 30 3.15 7.46 14.80
C ASP A 30 1.75 8.01 15.13
N ILE A 31 0.77 7.74 14.29
CA ILE A 31 -0.56 8.34 14.40
C ILE A 31 -1.54 7.42 15.13
N VAL A 32 -1.55 6.14 14.76
CA VAL A 32 -2.47 5.17 15.37
C VAL A 32 -1.91 4.64 16.68
N ASN A 33 -0.62 4.80 16.89
CA ASN A 33 0.03 4.46 18.16
C ASN A 33 0.08 2.94 18.40
N VAL A 34 0.54 2.22 17.37
CA VAL A 34 0.69 0.76 17.43
C VAL A 34 2.15 0.40 17.13
N PRO A 35 2.64 -0.77 17.56
CA PRO A 35 3.98 -1.20 17.19
C PRO A 35 4.04 -1.52 15.70
N ALA A 36 5.23 -1.39 15.13
CA ALA A 36 5.42 -1.60 13.68
C ALA A 36 5.00 -3.00 13.23
N ASP A 37 5.27 -4.02 14.04
CA ASP A 37 4.92 -5.40 13.66
C ASP A 37 3.41 -5.67 13.71
N ALA A 38 2.62 -4.75 14.24
CA ALA A 38 1.16 -4.85 14.20
C ALA A 38 0.58 -4.33 12.89
N VAL A 39 1.37 -3.54 12.13
CA VAL A 39 0.90 -2.95 10.87
C VAL A 39 1.08 -3.98 9.75
N LYS A 40 -0.02 -4.34 9.11
CA LYS A 40 -0.01 -5.28 7.98
C LYS A 40 -0.32 -4.52 6.72
N LEU A 41 0.56 -4.64 5.72
CA LEU A 41 0.40 -3.99 4.42
C LEU A 41 0.31 -5.04 3.33
N ILE A 42 -0.66 -4.87 2.45
CA ILE A 42 -0.84 -5.75 1.30
C ILE A 42 -0.84 -4.88 0.06
N PHE A 43 0.09 -5.16 -0.87
CA PHE A 43 0.14 -4.47 -2.14
C PHE A 43 -0.52 -5.33 -3.20
N VAL A 44 -1.40 -4.72 -3.98
CA VAL A 44 -2.07 -5.40 -5.08
C VAL A 44 -1.72 -4.67 -6.37
N ASP A 45 -1.00 -5.34 -7.27
CA ASP A 45 -0.69 -4.80 -8.59
C ASP A 45 -1.84 -5.09 -9.52
N MET A 46 -2.34 -4.05 -10.20
CA MET A 46 -3.41 -4.18 -11.18
C MET A 46 -2.84 -3.91 -12.57
N LYS A 47 -3.31 -4.67 -13.55
CA LYS A 47 -3.06 -4.33 -14.95
C LYS A 47 -3.88 -3.11 -15.29
N LYS A 48 -3.41 -2.32 -16.26
CA LYS A 48 -4.15 -1.13 -16.70
C LYS A 48 -5.57 -1.47 -17.12
N ASP A 49 -5.76 -2.64 -17.72
CA ASP A 49 -7.08 -3.08 -18.19
C ASP A 49 -8.02 -3.46 -17.06
N ASP A 50 -7.51 -3.63 -15.85
CA ASP A 50 -8.31 -4.03 -14.69
C ASP A 50 -8.85 -2.85 -13.91
N TYR A 51 -8.64 -1.64 -14.42
CA TYR A 51 -9.08 -0.42 -13.75
C TYR A 51 -9.89 0.44 -14.71
N MET A 52 -10.98 0.96 -14.23
CA MET A 52 -11.91 1.74 -15.05
C MET A 52 -12.52 2.84 -14.19
N GLU A 53 -12.70 4.01 -14.76
CA GLU A 53 -13.37 5.13 -14.10
C GLU A 53 -14.55 5.56 -14.96
N GLY A 54 -15.75 5.61 -14.34
CA GLY A 54 -16.95 6.06 -15.05
C GLY A 54 -17.31 5.22 -16.28
N GLY A 55 -16.83 3.99 -16.33
CA GLY A 55 -17.05 3.12 -17.47
C GLY A 55 -16.10 3.34 -18.63
N ILE A 56 -15.01 4.07 -18.38
CA ILE A 56 -14.01 4.36 -19.42
C ILE A 56 -12.66 3.82 -19.01
#